data_c7e1b88e15ddd778dc4654d4cf105510
#
_entry.id   c7e1b88e15ddd778dc4654d4cf105510
#
_cell.length_a   1.000
_cell.length_b   1.000
_cell.length_c   1.000
_cell.angle_alpha   90.00
_cell.angle_beta   90.00
_cell.angle_gamma   90.00
#
_symmetry.space_group_name_H-M   'P 1'
#
loop_
_entity.id
_entity.type
_entity.pdbx_description
1 polymer ?
#
loop_
_entity_poly.entity_id
_entity_poly.type
_entity_poly.pdbx_seq_one_letter_code
_entity_poly.pdbx_strand_id
1 'polypeptide(L)'
;MTIEKLPSGSYRIRKQIDGKRYSLVVPYKPSKKEADKLIEEKRTGADKCRKTLKECAREYIDGKAHTLSPATIRGYESILKALPEDMLSSEIGTISAWDIQVYIDKLTADGKTPKTVKNYHGFISSVFGVFCPETILRTKLPQKVENEAYVPSDDDVRAILEMSKGTDYEIPLRLACYGLRRSEICALTPADLDGCQLTINKALVADKDMQWTVKTTKTTSSTRTITIDEDLANLIRTTGKIYDGYPNRIYWNLQKYQEELGIPHFPLHYLRHWYATTMHALGVPDADIMATGGWKTDHVMKRIYRHEKNADEARKKMADHMKKLR
;
A
#
# COMPACT_ATOMS: atom_id res chain seq x y z
N MET A 1 29.30 -36.12 -9.70
CA MET A 1 28.33 -35.67 -8.71
C MET A 1 29.01 -35.50 -7.36
N THR A 2 28.77 -34.36 -6.67
CA THR A 2 29.24 -34.10 -5.31
C THR A 2 28.05 -33.82 -4.37
N ILE A 3 28.13 -34.35 -3.14
CA ILE A 3 27.16 -34.06 -2.07
C ILE A 3 27.96 -33.45 -0.93
N GLU A 4 27.70 -32.19 -0.64
CA GLU A 4 28.43 -31.35 0.33
C GLU A 4 27.48 -30.94 1.47
N LYS A 5 27.92 -31.09 2.74
CA LYS A 5 27.17 -30.58 3.89
C LYS A 5 27.43 -29.09 4.05
N LEU A 6 26.36 -28.29 4.14
CA LEU A 6 26.43 -26.86 4.36
C LEU A 6 26.46 -26.52 5.86
N PRO A 7 26.96 -25.32 6.25
CA PRO A 7 26.94 -24.88 7.65
C PRO A 7 25.52 -24.82 8.25
N SER A 8 24.49 -24.66 7.43
CA SER A 8 23.07 -24.70 7.84
C SER A 8 22.55 -26.09 8.23
N GLY A 9 23.38 -27.14 8.10
CA GLY A 9 22.96 -28.55 8.30
C GLY A 9 22.36 -29.21 7.05
N SER A 10 22.00 -28.44 6.02
CA SER A 10 21.47 -28.94 4.75
C SER A 10 22.60 -29.52 3.86
N TYR A 11 22.23 -30.24 2.82
CA TYR A 11 23.17 -30.84 1.88
C TYR A 11 22.99 -30.26 0.48
N ARG A 12 24.13 -29.88 -0.15
CA ARG A 12 24.14 -29.41 -1.54
C ARG A 12 24.59 -30.53 -2.46
N ILE A 13 23.75 -30.83 -3.44
CA ILE A 13 24.06 -31.78 -4.51
C ILE A 13 24.50 -30.98 -5.73
N ARG A 14 25.63 -31.39 -6.37
CA ARG A 14 26.09 -30.79 -7.64
C ARG A 14 26.41 -31.89 -8.63
N LYS A 15 25.98 -31.75 -9.89
CA LYS A 15 26.29 -32.64 -11.00
C LYS A 15 26.42 -31.83 -12.28
N GLN A 16 27.41 -32.18 -13.10
CA GLN A 16 27.54 -31.64 -14.44
C GLN A 16 27.04 -32.71 -15.43
N ILE A 17 26.12 -32.30 -16.33
CA ILE A 17 25.54 -33.15 -17.37
C ILE A 17 25.53 -32.32 -18.64
N ASP A 18 26.09 -32.88 -19.74
CA ASP A 18 26.14 -32.21 -21.05
C ASP A 18 26.71 -30.79 -21.00
N GLY A 19 27.79 -30.59 -20.24
CA GLY A 19 28.44 -29.28 -20.06
C GLY A 19 27.73 -28.33 -19.12
N LYS A 20 26.47 -28.59 -18.74
CA LYS A 20 25.68 -27.75 -17.86
C LYS A 20 25.75 -28.21 -16.40
N ARG A 21 25.93 -27.26 -15.47
CA ARG A 21 26.02 -27.57 -14.03
C ARG A 21 24.65 -27.45 -13.37
N TYR A 22 24.21 -28.53 -12.73
CA TYR A 22 23.00 -28.58 -11.89
C TYR A 22 23.38 -28.58 -10.42
N SER A 23 22.66 -27.83 -9.59
CA SER A 23 22.87 -27.74 -8.14
C SER A 23 21.51 -27.66 -7.43
N LEU A 24 21.38 -28.47 -6.35
CA LEU A 24 20.17 -28.55 -5.51
C LEU A 24 20.58 -28.58 -4.04
N VAL A 25 19.78 -28.00 -3.15
CA VAL A 25 19.97 -28.06 -1.69
C VAL A 25 18.78 -28.80 -1.08
N VAL A 26 19.09 -29.80 -0.23
CA VAL A 26 18.08 -30.60 0.49
C VAL A 26 18.35 -30.57 2.00
N PRO A 27 17.32 -30.63 2.87
CA PRO A 27 17.49 -30.49 4.32
C PRO A 27 18.08 -31.78 4.98
N TYR A 28 18.23 -32.84 4.26
CA TYR A 28 18.76 -34.12 4.74
C TYR A 28 19.89 -34.66 3.85
N LYS A 29 20.65 -35.65 4.31
CA LYS A 29 21.73 -36.31 3.53
C LYS A 29 21.11 -37.30 2.55
N PRO A 30 21.06 -37.03 1.23
CA PRO A 30 20.50 -37.95 0.26
C PRO A 30 21.50 -39.11 -0.04
N SER A 31 20.97 -40.26 -0.40
CA SER A 31 21.78 -41.35 -1.01
C SER A 31 22.22 -40.92 -2.42
N LYS A 32 23.25 -41.55 -2.96
CA LYS A 32 23.70 -41.29 -4.35
C LYS A 32 22.58 -41.47 -5.36
N LYS A 33 21.79 -42.55 -5.23
CA LYS A 33 20.66 -42.87 -6.13
C LYS A 33 19.56 -41.80 -6.06
N GLU A 34 19.26 -41.32 -4.87
CA GLU A 34 18.28 -40.25 -4.63
C GLU A 34 18.79 -38.91 -5.16
N ALA A 35 20.08 -38.61 -4.93
CA ALA A 35 20.69 -37.39 -5.45
C ALA A 35 20.71 -37.36 -6.98
N ASP A 36 20.97 -38.53 -7.64
CA ASP A 36 20.89 -38.65 -9.09
C ASP A 36 19.44 -38.44 -9.58
N LYS A 37 18.46 -39.03 -8.90
CA LYS A 37 17.05 -38.86 -9.23
C LYS A 37 16.63 -37.40 -9.11
N LEU A 38 16.95 -36.71 -8.02
CA LEU A 38 16.67 -35.31 -7.79
C LEU A 38 17.32 -34.36 -8.83
N ILE A 39 18.56 -34.67 -9.24
CA ILE A 39 19.23 -33.93 -10.31
C ILE A 39 18.56 -34.16 -11.66
N GLU A 40 18.15 -35.41 -11.93
CA GLU A 40 17.48 -35.78 -13.19
C GLU A 40 16.09 -35.14 -13.26
N GLU A 41 15.33 -35.14 -12.17
CA GLU A 41 14.06 -34.40 -12.03
C GLU A 41 14.27 -32.91 -12.32
N LYS A 42 15.33 -32.31 -11.74
CA LYS A 42 15.69 -30.93 -12.02
C LYS A 42 16.11 -30.68 -13.48
N ARG A 43 16.81 -31.68 -14.10
CA ARG A 43 17.22 -31.60 -15.50
C ARG A 43 16.06 -31.69 -16.48
N THR A 44 15.16 -32.64 -16.24
CA THR A 44 14.00 -32.91 -17.10
C THR A 44 12.85 -31.97 -16.88
N GLY A 45 12.89 -31.16 -15.80
CA GLY A 45 11.79 -30.31 -15.40
C GLY A 45 10.58 -31.10 -14.90
N ALA A 46 10.78 -32.37 -14.49
CA ALA A 46 9.73 -33.23 -13.93
C ALA A 46 9.12 -32.66 -12.64
N ASP A 47 9.82 -31.69 -12.02
CA ASP A 47 9.38 -30.96 -10.82
C ASP A 47 8.62 -29.66 -11.17
N LYS A 48 8.37 -29.41 -12.46
CA LYS A 48 7.56 -28.25 -12.85
C LYS A 48 6.11 -28.47 -12.45
N CYS A 49 5.56 -27.48 -11.78
CA CYS A 49 4.14 -27.46 -11.46
C CYS A 49 3.32 -27.56 -12.76
N ARG A 50 2.51 -28.60 -12.88
CA ARG A 50 1.63 -28.83 -14.06
C ARG A 50 0.27 -28.15 -13.93
N LYS A 51 0.01 -27.49 -12.78
CA LYS A 51 -1.19 -26.69 -12.60
C LYS A 51 -1.14 -25.49 -13.54
N THR A 52 -2.33 -25.08 -13.98
CA THR A 52 -2.48 -23.84 -14.74
C THR A 52 -2.18 -22.62 -13.86
N LEU A 53 -1.82 -21.49 -14.48
CA LEU A 53 -1.65 -20.23 -13.73
C LEU A 53 -2.92 -19.86 -12.96
N LYS A 54 -4.09 -20.13 -13.52
CA LYS A 54 -5.40 -19.88 -12.87
C LYS A 54 -5.57 -20.68 -11.60
N GLU A 55 -5.26 -21.99 -11.63
CA GLU A 55 -5.32 -22.86 -10.45
C GLU A 55 -4.34 -22.42 -9.38
N CYS A 56 -3.06 -22.16 -9.75
CA CYS A 56 -2.04 -21.68 -8.84
C CYS A 56 -2.40 -20.33 -8.21
N ALA A 57 -2.91 -19.39 -8.99
CA ALA A 57 -3.35 -18.08 -8.51
C ALA A 57 -4.52 -18.19 -7.54
N ARG A 58 -5.50 -19.06 -7.83
CA ARG A 58 -6.63 -19.32 -6.94
C ARG A 58 -6.16 -19.92 -5.61
N GLU A 59 -5.37 -20.97 -5.67
CA GLU A 59 -4.79 -21.63 -4.49
C GLU A 59 -3.95 -20.65 -3.65
N TYR A 60 -3.18 -19.76 -4.31
CA TYR A 60 -2.42 -18.71 -3.63
C TYR A 60 -3.34 -17.74 -2.88
N ILE A 61 -4.41 -17.26 -3.52
CA ILE A 61 -5.38 -16.33 -2.91
C ILE A 61 -6.05 -17.00 -1.72
N ASP A 62 -6.55 -18.23 -1.88
CA ASP A 62 -7.25 -18.98 -0.83
C ASP A 62 -6.32 -19.27 0.35
N GLY A 63 -5.09 -19.69 0.11
CA GLY A 63 -4.08 -19.91 1.14
C GLY A 63 -3.65 -18.66 1.91
N LYS A 64 -3.85 -17.46 1.32
CA LYS A 64 -3.54 -16.17 1.95
C LYS A 64 -4.76 -15.44 2.53
N ALA A 65 -5.96 -15.98 2.38
CA ALA A 65 -7.21 -15.33 2.79
C ALA A 65 -7.25 -14.94 4.27
N HIS A 66 -6.59 -15.70 5.15
CA HIS A 66 -6.54 -15.42 6.59
C HIS A 66 -5.33 -14.56 7.03
N THR A 67 -4.33 -14.41 6.18
CA THR A 67 -3.09 -13.67 6.52
C THR A 67 -3.03 -12.28 5.90
N LEU A 68 -3.61 -12.09 4.72
CA LEU A 68 -3.66 -10.81 4.03
C LEU A 68 -4.92 -10.01 4.38
N SER A 69 -4.85 -8.70 4.14
CA SER A 69 -6.02 -7.85 4.32
C SER A 69 -7.10 -8.16 3.26
N PRO A 70 -8.41 -8.02 3.59
CA PRO A 70 -9.48 -8.19 2.61
C PRO A 70 -9.30 -7.32 1.36
N ALA A 71 -8.77 -6.11 1.51
CA ALA A 71 -8.51 -5.22 0.39
C ALA A 71 -7.41 -5.77 -0.55
N THR A 72 -6.38 -6.44 0.01
CA THR A 72 -5.32 -7.09 -0.77
C THR A 72 -5.89 -8.28 -1.54
N ILE A 73 -6.70 -9.11 -0.88
CA ILE A 73 -7.38 -10.25 -1.52
C ILE A 73 -8.27 -9.79 -2.68
N ARG A 74 -9.11 -8.75 -2.48
CA ARG A 74 -9.90 -8.16 -3.57
C ARG A 74 -9.03 -7.64 -4.71
N GLY A 75 -7.90 -7.03 -4.41
CA GLY A 75 -6.95 -6.58 -5.43
C GLY A 75 -6.43 -7.75 -6.27
N TYR A 76 -6.09 -8.87 -5.63
CA TYR A 76 -5.64 -10.08 -6.32
C TYR A 76 -6.76 -10.72 -7.15
N GLU A 77 -7.98 -10.79 -6.62
CA GLU A 77 -9.16 -11.25 -7.37
C GLU A 77 -9.43 -10.39 -8.61
N SER A 78 -9.31 -9.08 -8.48
CA SER A 78 -9.47 -8.15 -9.59
C SER A 78 -8.39 -8.36 -10.66
N ILE A 79 -7.15 -8.56 -10.25
CA ILE A 79 -6.04 -8.84 -11.17
C ILE A 79 -6.27 -10.19 -11.86
N LEU A 80 -6.62 -11.24 -11.10
CA LEU A 80 -6.88 -12.56 -11.65
C LEU A 80 -7.96 -12.54 -12.73
N LYS A 81 -9.05 -11.79 -12.50
CA LYS A 81 -10.14 -11.62 -13.49
C LYS A 81 -9.71 -10.86 -14.75
N ALA A 82 -8.67 -10.05 -14.66
CA ALA A 82 -8.19 -9.21 -15.76
C ALA A 82 -7.00 -9.83 -16.51
N LEU A 83 -6.46 -10.96 -16.05
CA LEU A 83 -5.42 -11.69 -16.77
C LEU A 83 -5.98 -12.33 -18.05
N PRO A 84 -5.20 -12.39 -19.15
CA PRO A 84 -5.60 -13.04 -20.40
C PRO A 84 -5.89 -14.54 -20.18
N GLU A 85 -6.94 -15.05 -20.82
CA GLU A 85 -7.36 -16.45 -20.63
C GLU A 85 -6.33 -17.46 -21.18
N ASP A 86 -5.61 -17.12 -22.26
CA ASP A 86 -4.51 -17.91 -22.79
C ASP A 86 -3.36 -18.08 -21.76
N MET A 87 -3.03 -17.01 -21.04
CA MET A 87 -2.05 -17.08 -19.96
C MET A 87 -2.60 -17.85 -18.75
N LEU A 88 -3.88 -17.64 -18.40
CA LEU A 88 -4.52 -18.32 -17.27
C LEU A 88 -4.66 -19.82 -17.46
N SER A 89 -4.90 -20.27 -18.69
CA SER A 89 -5.03 -21.70 -19.05
C SER A 89 -3.70 -22.41 -19.29
N SER A 90 -2.60 -21.67 -19.41
CA SER A 90 -1.27 -22.24 -19.57
C SER A 90 -0.74 -22.86 -18.27
N GLU A 91 -0.07 -24.00 -18.37
CA GLU A 91 0.67 -24.57 -17.23
C GLU A 91 1.70 -23.56 -16.74
N ILE A 92 1.68 -23.21 -15.44
CA ILE A 92 2.56 -22.17 -14.87
C ILE A 92 4.04 -22.44 -15.13
N GLY A 93 4.44 -23.73 -15.13
CA GLY A 93 5.82 -24.16 -15.41
C GLY A 93 6.28 -23.93 -16.86
N THR A 94 5.37 -23.66 -17.79
CA THR A 94 5.68 -23.35 -19.20
C THR A 94 5.80 -21.87 -19.49
N ILE A 95 5.21 -21.03 -18.65
CA ILE A 95 5.25 -19.56 -18.79
C ILE A 95 6.66 -19.05 -18.48
N SER A 96 7.28 -18.41 -19.43
CA SER A 96 8.62 -17.85 -19.29
C SER A 96 8.61 -16.42 -18.72
N ALA A 97 9.78 -15.97 -18.26
CA ALA A 97 9.94 -14.55 -17.87
C ALA A 97 9.70 -13.59 -19.05
N TRP A 98 9.91 -14.06 -20.30
CA TRP A 98 9.63 -13.28 -21.50
C TRP A 98 8.14 -13.11 -21.74
N ASP A 99 7.33 -14.15 -21.54
CA ASP A 99 5.87 -14.06 -21.67
C ASP A 99 5.30 -13.03 -20.68
N ILE A 100 5.83 -13.03 -19.44
CA ILE A 100 5.47 -12.01 -18.45
C ILE A 100 5.92 -10.62 -18.88
N GLN A 101 7.14 -10.46 -19.49
CA GLN A 101 7.59 -9.17 -20.01
C GLN A 101 6.65 -8.65 -21.10
N VAL A 102 6.30 -9.49 -22.07
CA VAL A 102 5.36 -9.15 -23.16
C VAL A 102 4.02 -8.69 -22.59
N TYR A 103 3.51 -9.36 -21.56
CA TYR A 103 2.27 -8.96 -20.91
C TYR A 103 2.40 -7.60 -20.18
N ILE A 104 3.49 -7.36 -19.49
CA ILE A 104 3.78 -6.09 -18.82
C ILE A 104 3.89 -4.93 -19.83
N ASP A 105 4.54 -5.18 -20.96
CA ASP A 105 4.68 -4.20 -22.05
C ASP A 105 3.31 -3.87 -22.67
N LYS A 106 2.45 -4.89 -22.85
CA LYS A 106 1.06 -4.69 -23.30
C LYS A 106 0.26 -3.84 -22.32
N LEU A 107 0.30 -4.13 -21.01
CA LEU A 107 -0.39 -3.30 -20.01
C LEU A 107 0.08 -1.84 -20.05
N THR A 108 1.36 -1.61 -20.33
CA THR A 108 1.93 -0.28 -20.44
C THR A 108 1.45 0.41 -21.71
N ALA A 109 1.42 -0.30 -22.84
CA ALA A 109 0.90 0.19 -24.13
C ALA A 109 -0.62 0.50 -24.04
N ASP A 110 -1.38 -0.29 -23.28
CA ASP A 110 -2.81 -0.06 -22.98
C ASP A 110 -3.05 1.14 -22.02
N GLY A 111 -2.01 1.90 -21.66
CA GLY A 111 -2.10 3.12 -20.86
C GLY A 111 -2.30 2.85 -19.36
N LYS A 112 -2.04 1.63 -18.86
CA LYS A 112 -2.08 1.37 -17.41
C LYS A 112 -0.97 2.14 -16.69
N THR A 113 -1.31 2.74 -15.55
CA THR A 113 -0.31 3.48 -14.76
C THR A 113 0.82 2.57 -14.28
N PRO A 114 2.05 3.07 -14.11
CA PRO A 114 3.19 2.29 -13.59
C PRO A 114 2.89 1.59 -12.27
N LYS A 115 2.08 2.21 -11.41
CA LYS A 115 1.63 1.60 -10.14
C LYS A 115 0.73 0.40 -10.37
N THR A 116 -0.20 0.50 -11.31
CA THR A 116 -1.10 -0.61 -11.68
C THR A 116 -0.29 -1.77 -12.25
N VAL A 117 0.60 -1.50 -13.21
CA VAL A 117 1.50 -2.51 -13.82
C VAL A 117 2.33 -3.21 -12.74
N LYS A 118 2.89 -2.45 -11.78
CA LYS A 118 3.64 -3.01 -10.64
C LYS A 118 2.79 -3.92 -9.76
N ASN A 119 1.50 -3.61 -9.57
CA ASN A 119 0.60 -4.46 -8.78
C ASN A 119 0.32 -5.78 -9.49
N TYR A 120 0.09 -5.76 -10.82
CA TYR A 120 -0.06 -6.97 -11.64
C TYR A 120 1.18 -7.84 -11.56
N HIS A 121 2.34 -7.28 -11.85
CA HIS A 121 3.61 -8.00 -11.77
C HIS A 121 3.87 -8.56 -10.36
N GLY A 122 3.59 -7.79 -9.31
CA GLY A 122 3.76 -8.21 -7.92
C GLY A 122 2.89 -9.40 -7.55
N PHE A 123 1.64 -9.44 -8.01
CA PHE A 123 0.77 -10.60 -7.81
C PHE A 123 1.30 -11.83 -8.56
N ILE A 124 1.59 -11.72 -9.86
CA ILE A 124 2.14 -12.80 -10.69
C ILE A 124 3.43 -13.33 -10.05
N SER A 125 4.37 -12.45 -9.69
CA SER A 125 5.63 -12.84 -9.05
C SER A 125 5.43 -13.57 -7.72
N SER A 126 4.41 -13.20 -6.97
CA SER A 126 4.07 -13.86 -5.70
C SER A 126 3.56 -15.28 -5.93
N VAL A 127 2.75 -15.50 -6.96
CA VAL A 127 2.26 -16.83 -7.37
C VAL A 127 3.44 -17.69 -7.86
N PHE A 128 4.28 -17.16 -8.74
CA PHE A 128 5.48 -17.86 -9.23
C PHE A 128 6.44 -18.21 -8.10
N GLY A 129 6.63 -17.31 -7.13
CA GLY A 129 7.49 -17.55 -5.97
C GLY A 129 7.06 -18.75 -5.11
N VAL A 130 5.77 -19.12 -5.14
CA VAL A 130 5.24 -20.28 -4.41
C VAL A 130 5.30 -21.55 -5.28
N PHE A 131 4.81 -21.47 -6.53
CA PHE A 131 4.58 -22.66 -7.35
C PHE A 131 5.72 -22.97 -8.34
N CYS A 132 6.55 -21.96 -8.65
CA CYS A 132 7.70 -22.10 -9.55
C CYS A 132 8.91 -21.30 -9.02
N PRO A 133 9.42 -21.57 -7.81
CA PRO A 133 10.45 -20.76 -7.15
C PRO A 133 11.77 -20.69 -7.94
N GLU A 134 12.00 -21.67 -8.84
CA GLU A 134 13.17 -21.70 -9.72
C GLU A 134 13.08 -20.69 -10.88
N THR A 135 11.87 -20.19 -11.18
CA THR A 135 11.64 -19.23 -12.27
C THR A 135 11.84 -17.81 -11.75
N ILE A 136 12.98 -17.20 -12.10
CA ILE A 136 13.26 -15.83 -11.74
C ILE A 136 12.66 -14.91 -12.81
N LEU A 137 11.65 -14.15 -12.42
CA LEU A 137 11.01 -13.15 -13.27
C LEU A 137 11.87 -11.86 -13.30
N ARG A 138 12.84 -11.78 -14.22
CA ARG A 138 13.66 -10.58 -14.45
C ARG A 138 12.92 -9.62 -15.38
N THR A 139 11.83 -9.04 -14.93
CA THR A 139 10.96 -8.17 -15.71
C THR A 139 11.35 -6.70 -15.53
N LYS A 140 11.47 -5.94 -16.62
CA LYS A 140 11.61 -4.49 -16.57
C LYS A 140 10.21 -3.87 -16.40
N LEU A 141 10.05 -3.07 -15.36
CA LEU A 141 8.79 -2.38 -15.08
C LEU A 141 8.88 -0.92 -15.55
N PRO A 142 7.75 -0.31 -15.94
CA PRO A 142 7.73 1.10 -16.30
C PRO A 142 8.17 1.96 -15.12
N GLN A 143 8.90 3.03 -15.42
CA GLN A 143 9.35 3.98 -14.42
C GLN A 143 8.16 4.70 -13.80
N LYS A 144 8.26 4.94 -12.50
CA LYS A 144 7.26 5.73 -11.80
C LYS A 144 7.35 7.18 -12.28
N VAL A 145 6.28 7.65 -12.91
CA VAL A 145 6.12 9.07 -13.16
C VAL A 145 5.70 9.72 -11.84
N GLU A 146 6.48 10.67 -11.37
CA GLU A 146 6.07 11.50 -10.24
C GLU A 146 5.17 12.61 -10.79
N ASN A 147 3.87 12.44 -10.57
CA ASN A 147 2.94 13.53 -10.79
C ASN A 147 3.05 14.47 -9.59
N GLU A 148 3.31 15.73 -9.82
CA GLU A 148 3.12 16.77 -8.83
C GLU A 148 1.62 16.85 -8.54
N ALA A 149 1.22 16.23 -7.45
CA ALA A 149 -0.16 16.27 -7.04
C ALA A 149 -0.41 17.59 -6.30
N TYR A 150 -1.51 18.24 -6.65
CA TYR A 150 -1.93 19.46 -6.00
C TYR A 150 -2.13 19.25 -4.49
N VAL A 151 -1.41 19.99 -3.67
CA VAL A 151 -1.61 20.06 -2.22
C VAL A 151 -2.50 21.29 -1.96
N PRO A 152 -3.65 21.14 -1.27
CA PRO A 152 -4.54 22.26 -1.02
C PRO A 152 -3.85 23.34 -0.16
N SER A 153 -4.12 24.60 -0.47
CA SER A 153 -3.71 25.75 0.35
C SER A 153 -4.61 25.90 1.58
N ASP A 154 -4.20 26.72 2.53
CA ASP A 154 -5.02 27.05 3.70
C ASP A 154 -6.34 27.71 3.30
N ASP A 155 -6.36 28.51 2.23
CA ASP A 155 -7.56 29.14 1.71
C ASP A 155 -8.52 28.13 1.08
N ASP A 156 -8.00 27.15 0.34
CA ASP A 156 -8.81 26.04 -0.20
C ASP A 156 -9.47 25.23 0.92
N VAL A 157 -8.65 24.86 1.93
CA VAL A 157 -9.16 24.10 3.07
C VAL A 157 -10.24 24.90 3.82
N ARG A 158 -10.00 26.19 4.05
CA ARG A 158 -10.98 27.07 4.70
C ARG A 158 -12.28 27.15 3.92
N ALA A 159 -12.21 27.34 2.60
CA ALA A 159 -13.40 27.43 1.74
C ALA A 159 -14.19 26.11 1.73
N ILE A 160 -13.52 24.97 1.66
CA ILE A 160 -14.14 23.64 1.73
C ILE A 160 -14.81 23.41 3.07
N LEU A 161 -14.15 23.76 4.19
CA LEU A 161 -14.72 23.62 5.52
C LEU A 161 -15.93 24.51 5.72
N GLU A 162 -15.89 25.75 5.23
CA GLU A 162 -17.01 26.67 5.27
C GLU A 162 -18.21 26.14 4.49
N MET A 163 -17.99 25.63 3.27
CA MET A 163 -19.05 25.06 2.44
C MET A 163 -19.65 23.77 3.05
N SER A 164 -18.89 23.06 3.85
CA SER A 164 -19.34 21.81 4.50
C SER A 164 -20.17 22.06 5.76
N LYS A 165 -20.21 23.27 6.31
CA LYS A 165 -20.92 23.59 7.55
C LYS A 165 -22.40 23.21 7.52
N GLY A 166 -22.85 22.58 8.61
CA GLY A 166 -24.23 22.11 8.75
C GLY A 166 -24.58 20.87 7.90
N THR A 167 -23.65 20.32 7.13
CA THR A 167 -23.85 19.10 6.36
C THR A 167 -23.32 17.86 7.11
N ASP A 168 -23.71 16.66 6.68
CA ASP A 168 -23.16 15.40 7.21
C ASP A 168 -21.64 15.25 6.95
N TYR A 169 -21.04 16.11 6.15
CA TYR A 169 -19.63 16.05 5.76
C TYR A 169 -18.74 17.02 6.56
N GLU A 170 -19.29 17.92 7.36
CA GLU A 170 -18.53 18.88 8.16
C GLU A 170 -17.58 18.17 9.13
N ILE A 171 -18.10 17.29 9.99
CA ILE A 171 -17.27 16.55 10.95
C ILE A 171 -16.22 15.69 10.25
N PRO A 172 -16.57 14.85 9.24
CA PRO A 172 -15.58 14.06 8.49
C PRO A 172 -14.47 14.88 7.86
N LEU A 173 -14.77 16.03 7.25
CA LEU A 173 -13.76 16.85 6.59
C LEU A 173 -12.85 17.55 7.61
N ARG A 174 -13.42 18.07 8.71
CA ARG A 174 -12.63 18.62 9.81
C ARG A 174 -11.68 17.57 10.40
N LEU A 175 -12.16 16.36 10.66
CA LEU A 175 -11.31 15.25 11.14
C LEU A 175 -10.22 14.84 10.15
N ALA A 176 -10.48 14.91 8.83
CA ALA A 176 -9.45 14.68 7.81
C ALA A 176 -8.33 15.73 7.89
N CYS A 177 -8.67 16.98 8.24
CA CYS A 177 -7.72 18.07 8.49
C CYS A 177 -6.92 17.88 9.80
N TYR A 178 -7.39 17.06 10.73
CA TYR A 178 -6.60 16.56 11.88
C TYR A 178 -5.74 15.34 11.55
N GLY A 179 -5.60 15.00 10.27
CA GLY A 179 -4.73 13.94 9.81
C GLY A 179 -5.32 12.52 9.88
N LEU A 180 -6.62 12.35 10.11
CA LEU A 180 -7.26 11.04 10.14
C LEU A 180 -7.40 10.43 8.74
N ARG A 181 -7.36 9.09 8.68
CA ARG A 181 -7.69 8.36 7.45
C ARG A 181 -9.21 8.23 7.31
N ARG A 182 -9.71 8.20 6.08
CA ARG A 182 -11.13 7.97 5.81
C ARG A 182 -11.71 6.78 6.57
N SER A 183 -10.99 5.66 6.58
CA SER A 183 -11.41 4.45 7.27
C SER A 183 -11.46 4.59 8.79
N GLU A 184 -10.63 5.43 9.38
CA GLU A 184 -10.65 5.78 10.80
C GLU A 184 -11.88 6.65 11.08
N ILE A 185 -12.08 7.73 10.33
CA ILE A 185 -13.22 8.64 10.46
C ILE A 185 -14.55 7.88 10.44
N CYS A 186 -14.73 6.98 9.45
CA CYS A 186 -15.96 6.22 9.30
C CYS A 186 -16.18 5.12 10.37
N ALA A 187 -15.17 4.84 11.21
CA ALA A 187 -15.30 3.88 12.29
C ALA A 187 -15.55 4.53 13.64
N LEU A 188 -15.27 5.84 13.77
CA LEU A 188 -15.39 6.57 15.02
C LEU A 188 -16.85 6.85 15.36
N THR A 189 -17.11 6.89 16.67
CA THR A 189 -18.40 7.21 17.28
C THR A 189 -18.20 8.28 18.35
N PRO A 190 -19.24 8.96 18.84
CA PRO A 190 -19.10 9.91 19.95
C PRO A 190 -18.53 9.32 21.22
N ALA A 191 -18.66 7.99 21.43
CA ALA A 191 -18.07 7.30 22.57
C ALA A 191 -16.53 7.25 22.57
N ASP A 192 -15.90 7.57 21.41
CA ASP A 192 -14.44 7.64 21.28
C ASP A 192 -13.89 9.03 21.69
N LEU A 193 -14.80 9.99 22.01
CA LEU A 193 -14.48 11.35 22.43
C LEU A 193 -14.65 11.51 23.94
N ASP A 194 -13.59 11.91 24.62
CA ASP A 194 -13.57 12.34 26.02
C ASP A 194 -13.05 13.76 26.14
N GLY A 195 -13.91 14.70 26.57
CA GLY A 195 -13.60 16.13 26.48
C GLY A 195 -13.28 16.54 25.04
N CYS A 196 -12.05 16.99 24.79
CA CYS A 196 -11.50 17.28 23.46
C CYS A 196 -10.54 16.18 22.99
N GLN A 197 -10.43 15.06 23.71
CA GLN A 197 -9.53 13.97 23.38
C GLN A 197 -10.27 12.91 22.55
N LEU A 198 -9.85 12.72 21.30
CA LEU A 198 -10.45 11.73 20.40
C LEU A 198 -9.50 10.54 20.26
N THR A 199 -9.96 9.35 20.66
CA THR A 199 -9.19 8.11 20.60
C THR A 199 -9.45 7.36 19.31
N ILE A 200 -8.40 7.14 18.53
CA ILE A 200 -8.43 6.44 17.24
C ILE A 200 -7.81 5.06 17.44
N ASN A 201 -8.65 4.01 17.49
CA ASN A 201 -8.23 2.63 17.71
C ASN A 201 -8.89 1.61 16.77
N LYS A 202 -9.69 2.10 15.81
CA LYS A 202 -10.47 1.27 14.90
C LYS A 202 -10.54 1.90 13.50
N ALA A 203 -10.86 1.06 12.52
CA ALA A 203 -11.03 1.47 11.14
C ALA A 203 -12.15 0.67 10.47
N LEU A 204 -12.97 1.33 9.65
CA LEU A 204 -13.98 0.70 8.82
C LEU A 204 -13.33 0.16 7.56
N VAL A 205 -13.45 -1.14 7.32
CA VAL A 205 -12.88 -1.83 6.16
C VAL A 205 -13.95 -2.66 5.47
N ALA A 206 -13.95 -2.67 4.16
CA ALA A 206 -14.80 -3.58 3.42
C ALA A 206 -14.13 -4.97 3.34
N ASP A 207 -14.88 -6.03 3.58
CA ASP A 207 -14.44 -7.42 3.42
C ASP A 207 -14.40 -7.83 1.94
N LYS A 208 -14.17 -9.11 1.64
CA LYS A 208 -14.14 -9.65 0.28
C LYS A 208 -15.48 -9.46 -0.47
N ASP A 209 -16.59 -9.49 0.25
CA ASP A 209 -17.94 -9.39 -0.26
C ASP A 209 -18.50 -7.94 -0.24
N MET A 210 -17.59 -6.94 -0.05
CA MET A 210 -17.92 -5.52 0.06
C MET A 210 -18.78 -5.16 1.29
N GLN A 211 -18.86 -6.05 2.28
CA GLN A 211 -19.53 -5.73 3.54
C GLN A 211 -18.58 -4.91 4.42
N TRP A 212 -19.12 -3.82 4.96
CA TRP A 212 -18.35 -2.91 5.82
C TRP A 212 -18.30 -3.46 7.25
N THR A 213 -17.08 -3.68 7.74
CA THR A 213 -16.83 -4.16 9.10
C THR A 213 -15.85 -3.26 9.82
N VAL A 214 -16.12 -2.99 11.10
CA VAL A 214 -15.18 -2.27 11.96
C VAL A 214 -14.12 -3.25 12.43
N LYS A 215 -12.86 -2.92 12.20
CA LYS A 215 -11.71 -3.65 12.73
C LYS A 215 -10.94 -2.77 13.69
N THR A 216 -10.64 -3.32 14.87
CA THR A 216 -9.69 -2.71 15.79
C THR A 216 -8.30 -2.71 15.17
N THR A 217 -7.52 -1.65 15.41
CA THR A 217 -6.15 -1.57 14.93
C THR A 217 -5.27 -2.56 15.67
N LYS A 218 -4.69 -3.53 14.96
CA LYS A 218 -3.89 -4.62 15.54
C LYS A 218 -2.51 -4.21 16.07
N THR A 219 -2.09 -2.96 15.92
CA THR A 219 -0.75 -2.52 16.31
C THR A 219 -0.83 -1.30 17.22
N THR A 220 -0.01 -1.30 18.24
CA THR A 220 0.17 -0.18 19.20
C THR A 220 0.42 1.16 18.49
N SER A 221 1.12 1.14 17.35
CA SER A 221 1.40 2.33 16.54
C SER A 221 0.20 2.90 15.77
N SER A 222 -0.93 2.20 15.73
CA SER A 222 -2.15 2.65 15.06
C SER A 222 -3.21 3.17 16.05
N THR A 223 -3.05 2.86 17.34
CA THR A 223 -3.88 3.42 18.41
C THR A 223 -3.22 4.72 18.87
N ARG A 224 -3.96 5.81 18.83
CA ARG A 224 -3.51 7.13 19.24
C ARG A 224 -4.68 7.98 19.72
N THR A 225 -4.38 8.95 20.55
CA THR A 225 -5.34 9.99 20.94
C THR A 225 -4.87 11.34 20.39
N ILE A 226 -5.77 12.07 19.82
CA ILE A 226 -5.52 13.44 19.34
C ILE A 226 -6.40 14.43 20.11
N THR A 227 -5.95 15.65 20.23
CA THR A 227 -6.76 16.76 20.75
C THR A 227 -7.41 17.47 19.56
N ILE A 228 -8.73 17.61 19.60
CA ILE A 228 -9.50 18.41 18.65
C ILE A 228 -9.95 19.71 19.30
N ASP A 229 -10.31 20.70 18.51
CA ASP A 229 -10.87 21.96 19.01
C ASP A 229 -12.24 21.75 19.70
N GLU A 230 -12.58 22.66 20.60
CA GLU A 230 -13.80 22.55 21.41
C GLU A 230 -15.08 22.65 20.57
N ASP A 231 -15.07 23.44 19.50
CA ASP A 231 -16.22 23.61 18.60
C ASP A 231 -16.52 22.28 17.88
N LEU A 232 -15.51 21.60 17.39
CA LEU A 232 -15.66 20.27 16.76
C LEU A 232 -16.13 19.23 17.80
N ALA A 233 -15.55 19.27 19.02
CA ALA A 233 -15.96 18.36 20.08
C ALA A 233 -17.45 18.58 20.47
N ASN A 234 -17.89 19.84 20.58
CA ASN A 234 -19.28 20.19 20.85
C ASN A 234 -20.20 19.80 19.70
N LEU A 235 -19.77 19.99 18.45
CA LEU A 235 -20.52 19.57 17.27
C LEU A 235 -20.75 18.07 17.28
N ILE A 236 -19.72 17.26 17.59
CA ILE A 236 -19.85 15.79 17.69
C ILE A 236 -20.85 15.39 18.79
N ARG A 237 -20.80 16.04 19.97
CA ARG A 237 -21.74 15.78 21.06
C ARG A 237 -23.17 16.14 20.71
N THR A 238 -23.36 17.29 20.08
CA THR A 238 -24.69 17.82 19.71
C THR A 238 -25.33 17.00 18.60
N THR A 239 -24.55 16.60 17.59
CA THR A 239 -25.06 15.75 16.50
C THR A 239 -25.27 14.30 16.90
N GLY A 240 -24.60 13.83 17.98
CA GLY A 240 -24.66 12.45 18.46
C GLY A 240 -24.05 11.43 17.47
N LYS A 241 -23.33 11.90 16.45
CA LYS A 241 -22.66 11.06 15.45
C LYS A 241 -21.40 11.72 14.93
N ILE A 242 -20.47 10.93 14.37
CA ILE A 242 -19.32 11.41 13.61
C ILE A 242 -19.61 11.29 12.12
N TYR A 243 -19.93 10.08 11.68
CA TYR A 243 -20.35 9.79 10.31
C TYR A 243 -21.03 8.41 10.23
N ASP A 244 -22.18 8.33 9.56
CA ASP A 244 -22.96 7.09 9.38
C ASP A 244 -23.17 6.71 7.91
N GLY A 245 -22.57 7.48 6.99
CA GLY A 245 -22.71 7.26 5.56
C GLY A 245 -21.67 6.29 4.95
N TYR A 246 -21.84 6.01 3.66
CA TYR A 246 -20.85 5.24 2.91
C TYR A 246 -19.52 6.01 2.78
N PRO A 247 -18.36 5.36 3.06
CA PRO A 247 -17.06 6.04 3.05
C PRO A 247 -16.74 6.80 1.76
N ASN A 248 -17.19 6.31 0.60
CA ASN A 248 -16.96 6.99 -0.67
C ASN A 248 -17.73 8.31 -0.81
N ARG A 249 -18.85 8.48 -0.11
CA ARG A 249 -19.64 9.73 -0.18
C ARG A 249 -18.87 10.94 0.33
N ILE A 250 -17.99 10.76 1.33
CA ILE A 250 -17.12 11.85 1.81
C ILE A 250 -16.25 12.37 0.65
N TYR A 251 -15.66 11.45 -0.13
CA TYR A 251 -14.82 11.84 -1.28
C TYR A 251 -15.64 12.48 -2.40
N TRP A 252 -16.81 11.93 -2.75
CA TRP A 252 -17.64 12.50 -3.80
C TRP A 252 -18.16 13.89 -3.46
N ASN A 253 -18.52 14.15 -2.18
CA ASN A 253 -18.92 15.48 -1.75
C ASN A 253 -17.73 16.44 -1.69
N LEU A 254 -16.54 15.98 -1.28
CA LEU A 254 -15.34 16.79 -1.41
C LEU A 254 -15.10 17.22 -2.86
N GLN A 255 -15.23 16.30 -3.83
CA GLN A 255 -15.09 16.65 -5.25
C GLN A 255 -16.12 17.69 -5.68
N LYS A 256 -17.40 17.54 -5.27
CA LYS A 256 -18.45 18.50 -5.56
C LYS A 256 -18.11 19.88 -5.01
N TYR A 257 -17.64 19.97 -3.77
CA TYR A 257 -17.20 21.25 -3.18
C TYR A 257 -16.04 21.89 -3.93
N GLN A 258 -15.07 21.08 -4.37
CA GLN A 258 -13.95 21.56 -5.18
C GLN A 258 -14.42 22.12 -6.53
N GLU A 259 -15.37 21.44 -7.19
CA GLU A 259 -15.97 21.91 -8.45
C GLU A 259 -16.68 23.24 -8.26
N GLU A 260 -17.54 23.35 -7.23
CA GLU A 260 -18.31 24.55 -6.94
C GLU A 260 -17.42 25.76 -6.55
N LEU A 261 -16.27 25.48 -5.92
CA LEU A 261 -15.31 26.50 -5.49
C LEU A 261 -14.23 26.79 -6.56
N GLY A 262 -14.20 26.06 -7.67
CA GLY A 262 -13.14 26.17 -8.67
C GLY A 262 -11.75 25.74 -8.19
N ILE A 263 -11.70 24.88 -7.17
CA ILE A 263 -10.47 24.35 -6.58
C ILE A 263 -10.01 23.13 -7.41
N PRO A 264 -8.70 22.99 -7.73
CA PRO A 264 -8.21 21.79 -8.40
C PRO A 264 -8.54 20.51 -7.63
N HIS A 265 -8.93 19.45 -8.34
CA HIS A 265 -9.30 18.17 -7.71
C HIS A 265 -8.14 17.53 -6.98
N PHE A 266 -8.36 17.19 -5.73
CA PHE A 266 -7.48 16.36 -4.92
C PHE A 266 -8.29 15.34 -4.11
N PRO A 267 -7.74 14.13 -3.84
CA PRO A 267 -8.43 13.12 -3.04
C PRO A 267 -8.44 13.49 -1.55
N LEU A 268 -9.42 12.98 -0.80
CA LEU A 268 -9.59 13.24 0.64
C LEU A 268 -8.30 13.06 1.45
N HIS A 269 -7.47 12.10 1.04
CA HIS A 269 -6.18 11.84 1.70
C HIS A 269 -5.22 13.05 1.66
N TYR A 270 -5.42 14.00 0.76
CA TYR A 270 -4.61 15.21 0.67
C TYR A 270 -4.89 16.23 1.77
N LEU A 271 -6.05 16.19 2.43
CA LEU A 271 -6.27 16.95 3.67
C LEU A 271 -5.33 16.47 4.79
N ARG A 272 -5.04 15.17 4.81
CA ARG A 272 -4.04 14.62 5.72
C ARG A 272 -2.60 14.97 5.28
N HIS A 273 -2.34 15.14 3.99
CA HIS A 273 -1.07 15.69 3.52
C HIS A 273 -0.93 17.16 3.95
N TRP A 274 -1.98 17.95 3.75
CA TRP A 274 -2.06 19.33 4.24
C TRP A 274 -1.78 19.40 5.74
N TYR A 275 -2.41 18.56 6.56
CA TYR A 275 -2.11 18.48 8.00
C TYR A 275 -0.60 18.30 8.28
N ALA A 276 0.05 17.34 7.64
CA ALA A 276 1.47 17.09 7.87
C ALA A 276 2.34 18.28 7.46
N THR A 277 2.03 18.91 6.33
CA THR A 277 2.72 20.09 5.80
C THR A 277 2.55 21.29 6.73
N THR A 278 1.31 21.55 7.16
CA THR A 278 0.99 22.67 8.08
C THR A 278 1.67 22.48 9.43
N MET A 279 1.61 21.30 10.04
CA MET A 279 2.28 21.01 11.31
C MET A 279 3.80 21.19 11.20
N HIS A 280 4.39 20.75 10.09
CA HIS A 280 5.82 20.97 9.83
C HIS A 280 6.14 22.46 9.66
N ALA A 281 5.33 23.21 8.93
CA ALA A 281 5.49 24.66 8.77
C ALA A 281 5.36 25.43 10.10
N LEU A 282 4.53 24.93 11.03
CA LEU A 282 4.42 25.44 12.39
C LEU A 282 5.59 25.06 13.30
N GLY A 283 6.57 24.28 12.79
CA GLY A 283 7.76 23.89 13.54
C GLY A 283 7.58 22.71 14.49
N VAL A 284 6.48 21.97 14.37
CA VAL A 284 6.22 20.77 15.17
C VAL A 284 7.24 19.68 14.78
N PRO A 285 7.89 19.02 15.76
CA PRO A 285 8.84 17.95 15.48
C PRO A 285 8.22 16.80 14.67
N ASP A 286 8.99 16.25 13.72
CA ASP A 286 8.55 15.13 12.87
C ASP A 286 8.00 13.94 13.67
N ALA A 287 8.61 13.64 14.82
CA ALA A 287 8.18 12.56 15.72
C ALA A 287 6.75 12.77 16.23
N ASP A 288 6.40 14.01 16.59
CA ASP A 288 5.08 14.36 17.11
C ASP A 288 4.03 14.37 15.99
N ILE A 289 4.39 14.86 14.79
CA ILE A 289 3.53 14.79 13.60
C ILE A 289 3.26 13.33 13.26
N MET A 290 4.28 12.47 13.31
CA MET A 290 4.12 11.04 13.07
C MET A 290 3.22 10.36 14.09
N ALA A 291 3.40 10.68 15.37
CA ALA A 291 2.61 10.10 16.46
C ALA A 291 1.13 10.48 16.34
N THR A 292 0.83 11.77 16.19
CA THR A 292 -0.53 12.29 16.09
C THR A 292 -1.22 11.88 14.79
N GLY A 293 -0.51 11.89 13.66
CA GLY A 293 -1.02 11.43 12.39
C GLY A 293 -1.04 9.89 12.23
N GLY A 294 -0.32 9.14 13.06
CA GLY A 294 -0.20 7.67 12.94
C GLY A 294 0.57 7.23 11.69
N TRP A 295 1.70 7.86 11.37
CA TRP A 295 2.65 7.38 10.36
C TRP A 295 3.67 6.45 11.01
N LYS A 296 3.90 5.29 10.36
CA LYS A 296 4.89 4.31 10.85
C LYS A 296 6.33 4.66 10.50
N THR A 297 6.54 5.40 9.42
CA THR A 297 7.86 5.76 8.93
C THR A 297 7.90 7.24 8.53
N ASP A 298 9.02 7.88 8.83
CA ASP A 298 9.30 9.26 8.46
C ASP A 298 9.41 9.46 6.93
N HIS A 299 9.85 8.43 6.21
CA HIS A 299 10.00 8.47 4.75
C HIS A 299 8.68 8.79 4.04
N VAL A 300 7.56 8.21 4.49
CA VAL A 300 6.24 8.46 3.90
C VAL A 300 5.80 9.90 4.20
N MET A 301 6.00 10.36 5.43
CA MET A 301 5.66 11.71 5.84
C MET A 301 6.57 12.75 5.17
N LYS A 302 7.89 12.57 5.23
CA LYS A 302 8.88 13.49 4.62
C LYS A 302 8.71 13.64 3.11
N ARG A 303 8.17 12.63 2.43
CA ARG A 303 7.84 12.73 1.01
C ARG A 303 6.72 13.74 0.75
N ILE A 304 5.80 13.94 1.68
CA ILE A 304 4.66 14.84 1.56
C ILE A 304 5.14 16.29 1.46
N TYR A 305 5.95 16.74 2.42
CA TYR A 305 6.40 18.15 2.48
C TYR A 305 7.74 18.42 1.77
N ARG A 306 8.42 17.41 1.21
CA ARG A 306 9.63 17.64 0.37
C ARG A 306 9.33 18.43 -0.90
N HIS A 307 8.08 18.45 -1.37
CA HIS A 307 7.67 19.22 -2.53
C HIS A 307 7.53 20.72 -2.24
N GLU A 308 7.38 21.13 -0.97
CA GLU A 308 7.29 22.52 -0.54
C GLU A 308 8.64 23.12 -0.11
N LYS A 309 9.73 22.62 -0.62
CA LYS A 309 11.02 23.21 -0.30
C LYS A 309 11.10 24.65 -0.77
N ASN A 310 10.86 25.54 0.16
CA ASN A 310 11.32 26.92 0.07
C ASN A 310 12.85 26.94 0.26
N ALA A 311 13.58 26.46 -0.76
CA ALA A 311 15.03 26.52 -0.78
C ALA A 311 15.52 27.98 -0.57
N ASP A 312 14.72 28.94 -1.01
CA ASP A 312 14.96 30.36 -0.86
C ASP A 312 14.75 30.82 0.58
N GLU A 313 13.75 30.30 1.29
CA GLU A 313 13.55 30.60 2.72
C GLU A 313 14.65 29.98 3.58
N ALA A 314 15.08 28.76 3.28
CA ALA A 314 16.21 28.15 3.97
C ALA A 314 17.52 28.91 3.74
N ARG A 315 17.75 29.36 2.50
CA ARG A 315 18.90 30.24 2.16
C ARG A 315 18.84 31.56 2.89
N LYS A 316 17.65 32.19 2.96
CA LYS A 316 17.43 33.44 3.68
C LYS A 316 17.67 33.29 5.18
N LYS A 317 17.11 32.24 5.79
CA LYS A 317 17.34 31.93 7.23
C LYS A 317 18.84 31.72 7.52
N MET A 318 19.57 31.00 6.64
CA MET A 318 21.01 30.82 6.78
C MET A 318 21.77 32.14 6.61
N ALA A 319 21.42 32.94 5.62
CA ALA A 319 22.04 34.26 5.42
C ALA A 319 21.82 35.21 6.61
N ASP A 320 20.61 35.20 7.19
CA ASP A 320 20.29 36.01 8.37
C ASP A 320 20.98 35.48 9.64
N HIS A 321 21.14 34.16 9.77
CA HIS A 321 21.94 33.59 10.86
C HIS A 321 23.42 33.97 10.74
N MET A 322 23.99 33.89 9.54
CA MET A 322 25.41 34.28 9.30
C MET A 322 25.65 35.78 9.54
N LYS A 323 24.64 36.66 9.32
CA LYS A 323 24.77 38.09 9.70
C LYS A 323 24.83 38.30 11.20
N LYS A 324 24.18 37.45 12.00
CA LYS A 324 24.22 37.55 13.49
C LYS A 324 25.52 37.03 14.09
N LEU A 325 26.31 36.30 13.32
CA LEU A 325 27.62 35.77 13.76
C LEU A 325 28.80 36.72 13.40
N ARG A 326 28.52 37.80 12.70
CA ARG A 326 29.48 38.89 12.42
C ARG A 326 29.30 40.04 13.38
#